data_36f59c35c0ce87b96dbf5c87e211ddd5
#
_entry.id   36f59c35c0ce87b96dbf5c87e211ddd5
#
_cell.length_a   1.000
_cell.length_b   1.000
_cell.length_c   1.000
_cell.angle_alpha   90.00
_cell.angle_beta   90.00
_cell.angle_gamma   90.00
#
_symmetry.space_group_name_H-M   'P 1'
#
loop_
_entity.id
_entity.type
_entity.pdbx_description
1 polymer ?
#
loop_
_entity_poly.entity_id
_entity_poly.type
_entity_poly.pdbx_seq_one_letter_code
_entity_poly.pdbx_strand_id
1 'polypeptide(L)'
;MKTKTSLQIQWIQTSAWLPTLVGLALGAASAASALAEPATDNRAPEVPTEIAVSNDNKVHFHGFGVGVQIYTWNGSSWGTAVPEAILFHAEGVVAIHFAGPTWQSKSGSTVVGALPPKAVTVDPNAIPWLRLDAKSPEGPGIFANTTFIQRVNTTGGKAPSADGAFVGHVARVPYTADYFFYRQTSN
;
A
#
# COMPACT_ATOMS: atom_id res chain seq x y z
N MET A 1 2.52 54.83 50.08
CA MET A 1 1.36 55.43 49.39
C MET A 1 1.61 55.34 47.90
N LYS A 2 0.94 54.47 47.19
CA LYS A 2 0.98 54.39 45.74
C LYS A 2 -0.45 54.40 45.22
N THR A 3 -0.81 55.51 44.59
CA THR A 3 -2.10 55.79 43.96
C THR A 3 -2.30 54.90 42.70
N LYS A 4 -3.41 54.14 42.64
CA LYS A 4 -3.88 53.45 41.46
C LYS A 4 -4.77 54.38 40.63
N THR A 5 -4.34 54.70 39.41
CA THR A 5 -5.16 55.42 38.43
C THR A 5 -5.89 54.39 37.57
N SER A 6 -7.22 54.40 37.65
CA SER A 6 -8.07 53.57 36.80
C SER A 6 -8.47 54.36 35.56
N LEU A 7 -8.16 53.84 34.39
CA LEU A 7 -8.65 54.36 33.12
C LEU A 7 -10.04 53.74 32.83
N GLN A 8 -11.02 54.61 32.76
CA GLN A 8 -12.38 54.30 32.26
C GLN A 8 -12.37 54.48 30.74
N ILE A 9 -12.69 53.43 30.00
CA ILE A 9 -12.89 53.51 28.54
C ILE A 9 -14.37 53.67 28.28
N GLN A 10 -14.76 54.86 27.75
CA GLN A 10 -16.12 55.16 27.32
C GLN A 10 -16.39 54.51 25.94
N TRP A 11 -17.46 53.78 25.84
CA TRP A 11 -18.00 53.27 24.57
C TRP A 11 -18.77 54.35 23.83
N ILE A 12 -18.27 54.76 22.68
CA ILE A 12 -18.99 55.65 21.75
C ILE A 12 -19.82 54.80 20.83
N GLN A 13 -21.12 54.85 20.95
CA GLN A 13 -22.07 54.28 19.98
C GLN A 13 -22.20 55.24 18.80
N THR A 14 -21.74 54.85 17.64
CA THR A 14 -22.06 55.54 16.40
C THR A 14 -22.99 54.65 15.55
N SER A 15 -24.24 55.10 15.44
CA SER A 15 -25.21 54.59 14.50
C SER A 15 -24.85 55.06 13.09
N ALA A 16 -24.60 54.16 12.16
CA ALA A 16 -24.48 54.50 10.73
C ALA A 16 -25.03 53.38 9.85
N TRP A 17 -26.16 53.69 9.26
CA TRP A 17 -26.72 53.45 7.92
C TRP A 17 -26.17 52.24 7.16
N LEU A 18 -27.11 51.30 6.89
CA LEU A 18 -26.97 50.21 5.91
C LEU A 18 -27.03 50.72 4.48
N PRO A 19 -26.16 50.30 3.57
CA PRO A 19 -26.48 50.12 2.17
C PRO A 19 -26.67 48.64 1.88
N THR A 20 -27.81 48.32 1.30
CA THR A 20 -28.14 47.00 0.74
C THR A 20 -27.22 46.71 -0.45
N LEU A 21 -26.24 45.82 -0.27
CA LEU A 21 -25.48 45.26 -1.36
C LEU A 21 -26.01 43.84 -1.69
N VAL A 22 -26.64 43.75 -2.84
CA VAL A 22 -26.96 42.50 -3.52
C VAL A 22 -25.61 41.83 -3.88
N GLY A 23 -25.15 40.92 -3.08
CA GLY A 23 -23.95 40.13 -3.32
C GLY A 23 -24.30 38.89 -4.11
N LEU A 24 -23.84 38.86 -5.36
CA LEU A 24 -23.83 37.70 -6.22
C LEU A 24 -22.93 36.63 -5.59
N ALA A 25 -23.52 35.58 -5.01
CA ALA A 25 -22.75 34.45 -4.49
C ALA A 25 -22.24 33.61 -5.66
N LEU A 26 -20.98 33.82 -6.09
CA LEU A 26 -20.27 32.85 -6.88
C LEU A 26 -19.97 31.64 -5.96
N GLY A 27 -20.74 30.58 -6.11
CA GLY A 27 -20.44 29.29 -5.51
C GLY A 27 -19.18 28.69 -6.15
N ALA A 28 -18.04 28.83 -5.48
CA ALA A 28 -16.87 28.01 -5.79
C ALA A 28 -17.17 26.58 -5.36
N ALA A 29 -17.60 25.74 -6.29
CA ALA A 29 -17.65 24.30 -6.10
C ALA A 29 -16.20 23.81 -5.96
N SER A 30 -15.73 23.64 -4.74
CA SER A 30 -14.51 22.91 -4.46
C SER A 30 -14.75 21.46 -4.84
N ALA A 31 -14.27 21.06 -6.01
CA ALA A 31 -14.14 19.65 -6.35
C ALA A 31 -13.07 19.06 -5.41
N ALA A 32 -13.51 18.57 -4.26
CA ALA A 32 -12.68 17.66 -3.45
C ALA A 32 -12.46 16.42 -4.31
N SER A 33 -11.25 16.28 -4.88
CA SER A 33 -10.79 15.01 -5.41
C SER A 33 -10.81 14.04 -4.23
N ALA A 34 -11.86 13.25 -4.11
CA ALA A 34 -11.87 12.10 -3.23
C ALA A 34 -10.73 11.21 -3.70
N LEU A 35 -9.65 11.16 -2.94
CA LEU A 35 -8.68 10.08 -3.03
C LEU A 35 -9.52 8.82 -2.80
N ALA A 36 -9.70 8.01 -3.84
CA ALA A 36 -10.37 6.74 -3.72
C ALA A 36 -9.62 5.94 -2.66
N GLU A 37 -10.26 5.69 -1.52
CA GLU A 37 -9.72 4.76 -0.54
C GLU A 37 -9.50 3.43 -1.25
N PRO A 38 -8.37 2.75 -1.00
CA PRO A 38 -8.12 1.43 -1.58
C PRO A 38 -9.28 0.53 -1.15
N ALA A 39 -10.02 0.04 -2.15
CA ALA A 39 -11.19 -0.77 -1.92
C ALA A 39 -10.83 -1.97 -1.06
N THR A 40 -11.48 -2.13 0.08
CA THR A 40 -11.38 -3.31 0.98
C THR A 40 -12.15 -4.49 0.38
N ASP A 41 -11.97 -4.71 -0.91
CA ASP A 41 -12.73 -5.70 -1.65
C ASP A 41 -12.06 -7.08 -1.55
N ASN A 42 -12.70 -7.99 -0.83
CA ASN A 42 -12.27 -9.38 -0.72
C ASN A 42 -12.69 -10.24 -1.94
N ARG A 43 -13.09 -9.63 -3.05
CA ARG A 43 -13.27 -10.34 -4.31
C ARG A 43 -11.91 -10.73 -4.87
N ALA A 44 -11.85 -11.92 -5.49
CA ALA A 44 -10.65 -12.34 -6.20
C ALA A 44 -10.42 -11.40 -7.40
N PRO A 45 -9.17 -11.00 -7.67
CA PRO A 45 -8.85 -10.19 -8.84
C PRO A 45 -9.02 -11.00 -10.13
N GLU A 46 -9.32 -10.32 -11.23
CA GLU A 46 -9.21 -10.91 -12.56
C GLU A 46 -7.73 -11.07 -12.93
N VAL A 47 -7.31 -12.28 -13.25
CA VAL A 47 -5.92 -12.61 -13.51
C VAL A 47 -5.77 -13.58 -14.67
N PRO A 48 -4.61 -13.61 -15.35
CA PRO A 48 -4.25 -14.67 -16.29
C PRO A 48 -4.34 -16.05 -15.64
N THR A 49 -4.75 -17.04 -16.42
CA THR A 49 -5.01 -18.43 -15.96
C THR A 49 -3.80 -19.05 -15.26
N GLU A 50 -2.59 -18.68 -15.68
CA GLU A 50 -1.33 -19.20 -15.15
C GLU A 50 -1.14 -18.95 -13.65
N ILE A 51 -1.72 -17.85 -13.17
CA ILE A 51 -1.63 -17.43 -11.76
C ILE A 51 -2.99 -17.48 -11.05
N ALA A 52 -4.03 -18.03 -11.69
CA ALA A 52 -5.34 -18.18 -11.08
C ALA A 52 -5.29 -19.11 -9.86
N VAL A 53 -6.07 -18.78 -8.84
CA VAL A 53 -6.29 -19.63 -7.66
C VAL A 53 -7.56 -20.46 -7.89
N SER A 54 -7.54 -21.72 -7.46
CA SER A 54 -8.67 -22.64 -7.60
C SER A 54 -9.91 -22.19 -6.79
N ASN A 55 -11.10 -22.56 -7.28
CA ASN A 55 -12.39 -22.10 -6.74
C ASN A 55 -12.73 -22.63 -5.34
N ASP A 56 -11.98 -23.61 -4.85
CA ASP A 56 -12.05 -24.12 -3.46
C ASP A 56 -11.36 -23.19 -2.46
N ASN A 57 -10.81 -22.07 -2.93
CA ASN A 57 -10.20 -21.03 -2.11
C ASN A 57 -10.89 -19.68 -2.33
N LYS A 58 -10.93 -18.87 -1.30
CA LYS A 58 -11.49 -17.51 -1.33
C LYS A 58 -10.53 -16.51 -0.73
N VAL A 59 -10.55 -15.27 -1.24
CA VAL A 59 -9.82 -14.16 -0.61
C VAL A 59 -10.36 -13.94 0.79
N HIS A 60 -9.46 -13.90 1.76
CA HIS A 60 -9.81 -13.56 3.13
C HIS A 60 -9.12 -12.27 3.62
N PHE A 61 -8.11 -11.84 2.90
CA PHE A 61 -7.43 -10.57 3.17
C PHE A 61 -6.86 -9.99 1.88
N HIS A 62 -7.00 -8.66 1.71
CA HIS A 62 -6.39 -7.86 0.66
C HIS A 62 -5.60 -6.72 1.29
N GLY A 63 -4.38 -6.48 0.83
CA GLY A 63 -3.53 -5.38 1.27
C GLY A 63 -2.81 -4.72 0.12
N PHE A 64 -2.75 -3.39 0.13
CA PHE A 64 -1.96 -2.60 -0.83
C PHE A 64 -0.53 -2.44 -0.33
N GLY A 65 0.43 -2.92 -1.10
CA GLY A 65 1.85 -2.90 -0.78
C GLY A 65 2.56 -1.71 -1.40
N VAL A 66 3.36 -1.01 -0.59
CA VAL A 66 4.24 0.08 -1.01
C VAL A 66 5.64 -0.19 -0.47
N GLY A 67 6.65 -0.18 -1.33
CA GLY A 67 8.01 -0.46 -0.89
C GLY A 67 9.02 -0.43 -2.02
N VAL A 68 10.09 -1.22 -1.85
CA VAL A 68 11.19 -1.34 -2.80
C VAL A 68 11.53 -2.80 -3.08
N GLN A 69 11.97 -3.06 -4.29
CA GLN A 69 12.73 -4.26 -4.64
C GLN A 69 14.22 -3.92 -4.53
N ILE A 70 14.95 -4.68 -3.73
CA ILE A 70 16.37 -4.48 -3.48
C ILE A 70 17.15 -5.46 -4.34
N TYR A 71 18.03 -4.91 -5.17
CA TYR A 71 18.92 -5.67 -6.04
C TYR A 71 20.37 -5.43 -5.65
N THR A 72 21.19 -6.46 -5.74
CA THR A 72 22.64 -6.34 -5.55
C THR A 72 23.37 -6.72 -6.83
N TRP A 73 24.29 -5.87 -7.29
CA TRP A 73 25.11 -6.12 -8.46
C TRP A 73 26.21 -7.13 -8.16
N ASN A 74 26.33 -8.19 -8.98
CA ASN A 74 27.34 -9.24 -8.79
C ASN A 74 28.60 -9.08 -9.66
N GLY A 75 28.68 -8.00 -10.44
CA GLY A 75 29.75 -7.73 -11.38
C GLY A 75 29.37 -7.98 -12.85
N SER A 76 28.25 -8.65 -13.11
CA SER A 76 27.75 -8.93 -14.47
C SER A 76 26.24 -8.76 -14.62
N SER A 77 25.49 -8.84 -13.53
CA SER A 77 24.03 -8.71 -13.52
C SER A 77 23.53 -8.29 -12.14
N TRP A 78 22.30 -7.74 -12.12
CA TRP A 78 21.55 -7.57 -10.89
C TRP A 78 21.03 -8.92 -10.40
N GLY A 79 21.23 -9.22 -9.13
CA GLY A 79 20.78 -10.45 -8.49
C GLY A 79 19.25 -10.53 -8.36
N THR A 80 18.77 -11.57 -7.68
CA THR A 80 17.35 -11.74 -7.37
C THR A 80 16.86 -10.61 -6.47
N ALA A 81 15.68 -10.08 -6.80
CA ALA A 81 15.02 -9.05 -5.99
C ALA A 81 14.71 -9.53 -4.57
N VAL A 82 15.01 -8.69 -3.60
CA VAL A 82 14.60 -8.85 -2.20
C VAL A 82 13.59 -7.78 -1.87
N PRO A 83 12.34 -8.13 -1.53
CA PRO A 83 11.32 -7.14 -1.20
C PRO A 83 11.55 -6.53 0.18
N GLU A 84 11.22 -5.25 0.31
CA GLU A 84 11.04 -4.54 1.57
C GLU A 84 9.84 -3.58 1.39
N ALA A 85 8.70 -3.92 2.00
CA ALA A 85 7.47 -3.16 1.82
C ALA A 85 6.59 -3.17 3.07
N ILE A 86 5.69 -2.20 3.13
CA ILE A 86 4.59 -2.15 4.09
C ILE A 86 3.27 -2.40 3.35
N LEU A 87 2.34 -3.09 4.02
CA LEU A 87 1.00 -3.31 3.51
C LEU A 87 0.00 -2.43 4.26
N PHE A 88 -0.82 -1.77 3.46
CA PHE A 88 -1.94 -0.96 3.92
C PHE A 88 -3.27 -1.70 3.71
N HIS A 89 -4.19 -1.47 4.60
CA HIS A 89 -5.61 -1.81 4.49
C HIS A 89 -6.41 -0.60 5.01
N ALA A 90 -7.75 -0.60 4.92
CA ALA A 90 -8.59 0.55 5.31
C ALA A 90 -8.21 1.24 6.64
N GLU A 91 -7.70 0.49 7.59
CA GLU A 91 -7.30 0.97 8.92
C GLU A 91 -5.82 1.43 9.00
N GLY A 92 -5.14 1.57 7.87
CA GLY A 92 -3.74 1.97 7.79
C GLY A 92 -2.76 0.81 7.63
N VAL A 93 -1.51 0.98 8.10
CA VAL A 93 -0.47 -0.06 7.99
C VAL A 93 -0.83 -1.28 8.83
N VAL A 94 -0.89 -2.46 8.20
CA VAL A 94 -1.33 -3.72 8.85
C VAL A 94 -0.25 -4.81 8.86
N ALA A 95 0.71 -4.75 7.92
CA ALA A 95 1.76 -5.76 7.80
C ALA A 95 3.03 -5.19 7.16
N ILE A 96 4.11 -5.97 7.26
CA ILE A 96 5.37 -5.78 6.53
C ILE A 96 5.62 -6.99 5.62
N HIS A 97 6.36 -6.75 4.53
CA HIS A 97 6.78 -7.77 3.58
C HIS A 97 8.29 -7.68 3.36
N PHE A 98 8.99 -8.79 3.50
CA PHE A 98 10.44 -8.84 3.46
C PHE A 98 10.96 -10.17 2.85
N ALA A 99 12.28 -10.34 2.88
CA ALA A 99 12.96 -11.49 2.31
C ALA A 99 12.35 -12.85 2.71
N GLY A 100 12.41 -13.80 1.78
CA GLY A 100 12.04 -15.17 2.03
C GLY A 100 10.73 -15.71 1.46
N PRO A 101 10.01 -15.06 0.51
CA PRO A 101 9.15 -13.88 0.62
C PRO A 101 8.16 -14.04 1.78
N THR A 102 8.35 -13.26 2.82
CA THR A 102 7.60 -13.33 4.08
C THR A 102 6.69 -12.13 4.27
N TRP A 103 5.49 -12.35 4.80
CA TRP A 103 4.58 -11.31 5.30
C TRP A 103 4.35 -11.51 6.79
N GLN A 104 4.45 -10.43 7.55
CA GLN A 104 4.21 -10.41 8.99
C GLN A 104 3.24 -9.30 9.35
N SER A 105 2.15 -9.67 10.01
CA SER A 105 1.16 -8.71 10.49
C SER A 105 1.59 -8.01 11.78
N LYS A 106 0.94 -6.91 12.11
CA LYS A 106 1.12 -6.23 13.41
C LYS A 106 0.80 -7.13 14.61
N SER A 107 -0.12 -8.08 14.45
CA SER A 107 -0.45 -9.06 15.50
C SER A 107 0.55 -10.20 15.63
N GLY A 108 1.55 -10.24 14.76
CA GLY A 108 2.60 -11.26 14.75
C GLY A 108 2.29 -12.49 13.90
N SER A 109 1.09 -12.62 13.30
CA SER A 109 0.85 -13.72 12.35
C SER A 109 1.75 -13.58 11.13
N THR A 110 2.31 -14.69 10.64
CA THR A 110 3.22 -14.72 9.51
C THR A 110 2.77 -15.70 8.45
N VAL A 111 3.18 -15.46 7.21
CA VAL A 111 3.08 -16.42 6.11
C VAL A 111 4.29 -16.27 5.18
N VAL A 112 4.82 -17.40 4.70
CA VAL A 112 5.92 -17.46 3.74
C VAL A 112 5.39 -17.99 2.42
N GLY A 113 5.77 -17.37 1.30
CA GLY A 113 5.47 -17.89 -0.02
C GLY A 113 6.47 -18.95 -0.47
N ALA A 114 5.99 -20.03 -1.06
CA ALA A 114 6.84 -21.05 -1.64
C ALA A 114 7.50 -20.56 -2.95
N LEU A 115 8.77 -20.88 -3.12
CA LEU A 115 9.52 -20.59 -4.35
C LEU A 115 9.70 -21.89 -5.17
N PRO A 116 9.74 -21.83 -6.53
CA PRO A 116 9.53 -20.63 -7.36
C PRO A 116 8.05 -20.25 -7.46
N PRO A 117 7.72 -18.96 -7.68
CA PRO A 117 6.34 -18.53 -7.93
C PRO A 117 5.88 -18.94 -9.33
N LYS A 118 4.56 -19.06 -9.53
CA LYS A 118 3.98 -18.91 -10.87
C LYS A 118 3.92 -17.42 -11.18
N ALA A 119 4.39 -17.00 -12.36
CA ALA A 119 4.51 -15.57 -12.67
C ALA A 119 4.17 -15.28 -14.12
N VAL A 120 3.59 -14.11 -14.38
CA VAL A 120 3.25 -13.61 -15.71
C VAL A 120 3.58 -12.12 -15.81
N THR A 121 4.21 -11.71 -16.91
CA THR A 121 4.49 -10.29 -17.18
C THR A 121 3.27 -9.67 -17.84
N VAL A 122 2.55 -8.82 -17.10
CA VAL A 122 1.38 -8.07 -17.61
C VAL A 122 1.82 -6.70 -18.09
N ASP A 123 2.65 -5.99 -17.32
CA ASP A 123 3.28 -4.73 -17.70
C ASP A 123 4.79 -4.93 -17.85
N PRO A 124 5.37 -4.65 -19.04
CA PRO A 124 6.81 -4.78 -19.26
C PRO A 124 7.64 -3.78 -18.42
N ASN A 125 7.04 -2.74 -17.86
CA ASN A 125 7.71 -1.74 -17.03
C ASN A 125 7.62 -2.04 -15.52
N ALA A 126 6.89 -3.08 -15.14
CA ALA A 126 6.72 -3.47 -13.74
C ALA A 126 7.23 -4.89 -13.47
N ILE A 127 7.43 -5.22 -12.19
CA ILE A 127 7.68 -6.60 -11.77
C ILE A 127 6.48 -7.49 -12.10
N PRO A 128 6.69 -8.79 -12.43
CA PRO A 128 5.60 -9.68 -12.84
C PRO A 128 4.50 -9.81 -11.79
N TRP A 129 3.28 -10.03 -12.25
CA TRP A 129 2.23 -10.59 -11.41
C TRP A 129 2.59 -12.03 -11.08
N LEU A 130 2.20 -12.48 -9.89
CA LEU A 130 2.55 -13.83 -9.47
C LEU A 130 1.54 -14.45 -8.51
N ARG A 131 1.60 -15.78 -8.41
CA ARG A 131 0.99 -16.58 -7.35
C ARG A 131 2.06 -17.42 -6.66
N LEU A 132 1.98 -17.45 -5.34
CA LEU A 132 2.77 -18.31 -4.47
C LEU A 132 1.83 -19.25 -3.72
N ASP A 133 2.22 -20.48 -3.57
CA ASP A 133 1.62 -21.38 -2.59
C ASP A 133 2.13 -20.94 -1.20
N ALA A 134 1.26 -20.89 -0.20
CA ALA A 134 1.67 -20.51 1.14
C ALA A 134 2.38 -21.67 1.85
N LYS A 135 3.46 -21.34 2.54
CA LYS A 135 4.16 -22.22 3.47
C LYS A 135 4.03 -21.71 4.89
N SER A 136 3.83 -22.62 5.83
CA SER A 136 3.94 -22.34 7.27
C SER A 136 3.26 -21.04 7.70
N PRO A 137 1.91 -20.88 7.50
CA PRO A 137 1.22 -19.79 8.15
C PRO A 137 1.26 -20.02 9.66
N GLU A 138 1.78 -19.04 10.41
CA GLU A 138 1.99 -19.14 11.85
C GLU A 138 1.24 -18.03 12.60
N GLY A 139 0.77 -18.35 13.78
CA GLY A 139 0.09 -17.45 14.69
C GLY A 139 -1.33 -17.08 14.28
N PRO A 140 -2.14 -16.61 15.22
CA PRO A 140 -3.48 -16.12 14.96
C PRO A 140 -3.42 -14.71 14.32
N GLY A 141 -4.29 -14.42 13.34
CA GLY A 141 -4.40 -13.11 12.73
C GLY A 141 -4.66 -13.17 11.22
N ILE A 142 -4.39 -12.06 10.54
CA ILE A 142 -4.79 -11.87 9.14
C ILE A 142 -4.12 -12.85 8.15
N PHE A 143 -3.02 -13.50 8.53
CA PHE A 143 -2.35 -14.50 7.69
C PHE A 143 -2.63 -15.95 8.10
N ALA A 144 -3.42 -16.17 9.16
CA ALA A 144 -3.80 -17.51 9.57
C ALA A 144 -4.54 -18.26 8.45
N ASN A 145 -4.21 -19.56 8.28
CA ASN A 145 -4.81 -20.44 7.27
C ASN A 145 -4.66 -19.97 5.80
N THR A 146 -3.71 -19.10 5.51
CA THR A 146 -3.41 -18.71 4.13
C THR A 146 -2.93 -19.92 3.31
N THR A 147 -3.53 -20.13 2.16
CA THR A 147 -3.19 -21.21 1.22
C THR A 147 -2.42 -20.70 0.00
N PHE A 148 -2.81 -19.54 -0.52
CA PHE A 148 -2.16 -18.88 -1.66
C PHE A 148 -2.01 -17.39 -1.41
N ILE A 149 -1.00 -16.82 -2.06
CA ILE A 149 -0.73 -15.39 -2.09
C ILE A 149 -0.61 -14.97 -3.55
N GLN A 150 -1.40 -13.97 -3.98
CA GLN A 150 -1.23 -13.34 -5.27
C GLN A 150 -0.65 -11.93 -5.10
N ARG A 151 0.26 -11.55 -5.99
CA ARG A 151 0.72 -10.19 -6.21
C ARG A 151 0.29 -9.76 -7.60
N VAL A 152 -0.55 -8.73 -7.69
CA VAL A 152 -1.11 -8.21 -8.94
C VAL A 152 -1.04 -6.68 -8.96
N ASN A 153 -1.48 -6.04 -10.06
CA ASN A 153 -1.53 -4.60 -10.21
C ASN A 153 -0.20 -3.91 -9.85
N THR A 154 0.90 -4.55 -10.24
CA THR A 154 2.24 -4.08 -9.91
C THR A 154 2.61 -2.82 -10.69
N THR A 155 3.34 -1.91 -10.05
CA THR A 155 4.01 -0.78 -10.69
C THR A 155 5.50 -0.80 -10.35
N GLY A 156 6.37 -0.47 -11.29
CA GLY A 156 7.82 -0.37 -11.07
C GLY A 156 8.48 -1.65 -10.55
N GLY A 157 9.50 -1.48 -9.73
CA GLY A 157 10.19 -2.57 -9.03
C GLY A 157 11.19 -3.38 -9.86
N LYS A 158 11.33 -3.15 -11.17
CA LYS A 158 12.28 -3.88 -12.02
C LYS A 158 13.72 -3.48 -11.72
N ALA A 159 14.64 -4.42 -11.90
CA ALA A 159 16.06 -4.12 -11.82
C ALA A 159 16.44 -2.96 -12.74
N PRO A 160 17.41 -2.11 -12.38
CA PRO A 160 17.92 -1.08 -13.27
C PRO A 160 18.40 -1.67 -14.59
N SER A 161 18.22 -0.92 -15.68
CA SER A 161 18.78 -1.29 -17.01
C SER A 161 20.29 -1.03 -17.11
N ALA A 162 20.80 -0.07 -16.33
CA ALA A 162 22.22 0.23 -16.25
C ALA A 162 22.93 -0.74 -15.31
N ASP A 163 24.18 -1.04 -15.62
CA ASP A 163 25.05 -1.86 -14.77
C ASP A 163 25.32 -1.20 -13.42
N GLY A 164 25.64 -2.02 -12.43
CA GLY A 164 26.09 -1.54 -11.13
C GLY A 164 27.51 -0.97 -11.22
N ALA A 165 27.81 0.07 -10.47
CA ALA A 165 29.09 0.77 -10.51
C ALA A 165 30.26 -0.11 -9.98
N PHE A 166 29.98 -1.08 -9.10
CA PHE A 166 30.95 -2.02 -8.52
C PHE A 166 30.22 -3.25 -7.97
N VAL A 167 30.94 -4.33 -7.76
CA VAL A 167 30.40 -5.54 -7.13
C VAL A 167 29.90 -5.20 -5.72
N GLY A 168 28.66 -5.59 -5.42
CA GLY A 168 27.99 -5.23 -4.17
C GLY A 168 27.20 -3.92 -4.22
N HIS A 169 27.20 -3.18 -5.36
CA HIS A 169 26.33 -2.02 -5.53
C HIS A 169 24.87 -2.43 -5.34
N VAL A 170 24.14 -1.68 -4.50
CA VAL A 170 22.73 -1.95 -4.14
C VAL A 170 21.82 -0.93 -4.80
N ALA A 171 20.81 -1.42 -5.51
CA ALA A 171 19.72 -0.61 -6.04
C ALA A 171 18.43 -0.90 -5.28
N ARG A 172 17.73 0.16 -4.82
CA ARG A 172 16.42 0.10 -4.16
C ARG A 172 15.38 0.70 -5.11
N VAL A 173 14.63 -0.14 -5.79
CA VAL A 173 13.70 0.27 -6.85
C VAL A 173 12.28 0.30 -6.32
N PRO A 174 11.62 1.49 -6.27
CA PRO A 174 10.25 1.62 -5.78
C PRO A 174 9.26 0.75 -6.55
N TYR A 175 8.29 0.18 -5.83
CA TYR A 175 7.17 -0.54 -6.42
C TYR A 175 5.91 -0.41 -5.57
N THR A 176 4.77 -0.63 -6.21
CA THR A 176 3.50 -0.90 -5.54
C THR A 176 2.89 -2.18 -6.07
N ALA A 177 2.01 -2.79 -5.29
CA ALA A 177 1.27 -3.99 -5.69
C ALA A 177 0.03 -4.18 -4.83
N ASP A 178 -0.97 -4.87 -5.37
CA ASP A 178 -2.02 -5.47 -4.57
C ASP A 178 -1.62 -6.90 -4.18
N TYR A 179 -1.81 -7.23 -2.91
CA TYR A 179 -1.58 -8.56 -2.36
C TYR A 179 -2.90 -9.16 -1.89
N PHE A 180 -3.29 -10.29 -2.50
CA PHE A 180 -4.46 -11.06 -2.12
C PHE A 180 -4.05 -12.35 -1.44
N PHE A 181 -4.59 -12.59 -0.25
CA PHE A 181 -4.34 -13.79 0.55
C PHE A 181 -5.58 -14.65 0.55
N TYR A 182 -5.42 -15.90 0.19
CA TYR A 182 -6.49 -16.87 0.04
C TYR A 182 -6.48 -17.88 1.17
N ARG A 183 -7.63 -18.39 1.52
CA ARG A 183 -7.79 -19.56 2.38
C ARG A 183 -8.80 -20.53 1.78
N GLN A 184 -8.70 -21.78 2.16
CA GLN A 184 -9.64 -22.80 1.74
C GLN A 184 -11.07 -22.43 2.15
N THR A 185 -12.02 -22.66 1.26
CA THR A 185 -13.46 -22.51 1.58
C THR A 185 -13.84 -23.66 2.50
N SER A 186 -14.36 -23.37 3.70
CA SER A 186 -14.94 -24.41 4.53
C SER A 186 -16.17 -24.99 3.82
N ASN A 187 -16.20 -26.29 3.63
CA ASN A 187 -17.42 -27.02 3.25
C ASN A 187 -18.42 -27.00 4.38
#